data_3887113fedb731fb79352756d744dbbe
#
_entry.id   3887113fedb731fb79352756d744dbbe
#
_cell.length_a   1.000
_cell.length_b   1.000
_cell.length_c   1.000
_cell.angle_alpha   90.00
_cell.angle_beta   90.00
_cell.angle_gamma   90.00
#
_symmetry.space_group_name_H-M   'P 1'
#
loop_
_entity.id
_entity.type
_entity.pdbx_description
1 polymer ?
#
loop_
_entity_poly.entity_id
_entity_poly.type
_entity_poly.pdbx_seq_one_letter_code
_entity_poly.pdbx_strand_id
1 'polypeptide(L)'
;MFKRRIALTVLSLLTAGSVMVAADEKAGHPFEGDVAPFMGEPTLDVQQVFKGGRFPNVTVAVDGTVLAVWDGVKLRRSEDGGESWGNEISVGKGFMGGGVTVNESNGVAFAFVSQGHPPSADTVYKSEDHGKSWSEAQVEIKPDSKGNKPEMHMNEHGITLRHGKHKGRLIRPTRYYGKANGRSEWPTHYTSAIYSDDGGKTWLTSEPFPENGTGEATMAELSNGQIYYNSRRHWAPRTRYSGGNPRKRWASYSDDGGVTWKKATLCKDLPDGPQDTNYGCMAGLVRLPIKDKNVLLYSNCDSQGGRKRGTIWASFDNGRTWPVRRLLHEGAFAYSSLDAGRPGTPSEGWIYCMFESDGAKVARLNLSWLLEGQDLNKLRLPEWIAPKKDK
;
A
#
# COMPACT_ATOMS: atom_id res chain seq x y z
N MET A 1 -20.39 60.44 68.34
CA MET A 1 -20.69 59.00 68.39
C MET A 1 -21.03 58.54 66.96
N PHE A 2 -20.06 58.04 66.23
CA PHE A 2 -20.23 57.54 64.84
C PHE A 2 -19.99 56.01 64.81
N LYS A 3 -21.02 55.25 64.49
CA LYS A 3 -20.93 53.80 64.26
C LYS A 3 -20.48 53.55 62.80
N ARG A 4 -19.30 53.02 62.58
CA ARG A 4 -18.88 52.51 61.29
C ARG A 4 -19.43 51.09 61.07
N ARG A 5 -20.16 50.92 59.95
CA ARG A 5 -20.53 49.61 59.42
C ARG A 5 -19.42 49.11 58.52
N ILE A 6 -18.91 47.91 58.77
CA ILE A 6 -17.97 47.19 57.91
C ILE A 6 -18.82 46.30 56.99
N ALA A 7 -18.69 46.54 55.71
CA ALA A 7 -19.29 45.67 54.67
C ALA A 7 -18.27 44.54 54.34
N LEU A 8 -18.68 43.30 54.56
CA LEU A 8 -17.93 42.11 54.10
C LEU A 8 -18.32 41.82 52.65
N THR A 9 -17.32 41.94 51.74
CA THR A 9 -17.47 41.50 50.35
C THR A 9 -17.07 40.05 50.27
N VAL A 10 -18.00 39.18 49.96
CA VAL A 10 -17.72 37.74 49.69
C VAL A 10 -17.33 37.63 48.22
N LEU A 11 -16.08 37.25 47.98
CA LEU A 11 -15.54 36.95 46.65
C LEU A 11 -15.78 35.45 46.36
N SER A 12 -16.73 35.11 45.50
CA SER A 12 -16.96 33.75 45.04
C SER A 12 -15.97 33.40 43.92
N LEU A 13 -15.02 32.52 44.20
CA LEU A 13 -14.20 31.87 43.20
C LEU A 13 -15.03 30.81 42.45
N LEU A 14 -15.29 31.06 41.18
CA LEU A 14 -15.76 30.06 40.25
C LEU A 14 -14.53 29.25 39.76
N THR A 15 -14.35 28.04 40.24
CA THR A 15 -13.42 27.07 39.68
C THR A 15 -14.08 26.45 38.45
N ALA A 16 -13.58 26.80 37.25
CA ALA A 16 -13.92 26.10 36.02
C ALA A 16 -13.25 24.70 36.06
N GLY A 17 -14.05 23.71 36.43
CA GLY A 17 -13.65 22.30 36.28
C GLY A 17 -13.63 21.92 34.82
N SER A 18 -12.43 21.73 34.28
CA SER A 18 -12.24 21.07 32.98
C SER A 18 -12.72 19.62 33.11
N VAL A 19 -13.88 19.31 32.53
CA VAL A 19 -14.32 17.94 32.34
C VAL A 19 -13.42 17.36 31.26
N MET A 20 -12.39 16.61 31.66
CA MET A 20 -11.73 15.69 30.76
C MET A 20 -12.73 14.58 30.41
N VAL A 21 -13.28 14.63 29.21
CA VAL A 21 -13.98 13.50 28.62
C VAL A 21 -12.95 12.40 28.46
N ALA A 22 -13.03 11.38 29.29
CA ALA A 22 -12.25 10.16 29.09
C ALA A 22 -12.67 9.56 27.74
N ALA A 23 -11.74 9.50 26.80
CA ALA A 23 -11.96 8.83 25.53
C ALA A 23 -12.25 7.35 25.81
N ASP A 24 -13.36 6.89 25.30
CA ASP A 24 -13.86 5.52 25.45
C ASP A 24 -12.87 4.54 24.80
N GLU A 25 -12.16 3.73 25.60
CA GLU A 25 -11.20 2.73 25.14
C GLU A 25 -11.82 1.57 24.31
N LYS A 26 -13.09 1.66 23.97
CA LYS A 26 -13.82 0.69 23.15
C LYS A 26 -13.95 1.07 21.67
N ALA A 27 -13.48 2.22 21.23
CA ALA A 27 -13.47 2.56 19.82
C ALA A 27 -12.42 1.70 19.10
N GLY A 28 -12.85 0.88 18.12
CA GLY A 28 -11.97 0.09 17.27
C GLY A 28 -10.91 0.97 16.59
N HIS A 29 -9.87 0.35 16.02
CA HIS A 29 -8.74 1.05 15.42
C HIS A 29 -9.24 2.19 14.49
N PRO A 30 -8.79 3.45 14.68
CA PRO A 30 -9.34 4.63 13.96
C PRO A 30 -9.16 4.57 12.43
N PHE A 31 -8.32 3.66 11.95
CA PHE A 31 -8.04 3.47 10.52
C PHE A 31 -8.78 2.29 9.88
N GLU A 32 -9.74 1.70 10.58
CA GLU A 32 -10.63 0.65 10.07
C GLU A 32 -12.09 0.99 10.38
N GLY A 33 -12.97 0.71 9.44
CA GLY A 33 -14.40 1.01 9.53
C GLY A 33 -15.27 -0.14 9.02
N ASP A 34 -16.50 0.18 8.63
CA ASP A 34 -17.45 -0.77 8.10
C ASP A 34 -17.24 -1.03 6.59
N VAL A 35 -17.82 -2.11 6.09
CA VAL A 35 -17.82 -2.41 4.65
C VAL A 35 -18.78 -1.52 3.86
N ALA A 36 -19.82 -1.01 4.50
CA ALA A 36 -20.92 -0.28 3.85
C ALA A 36 -20.45 0.88 2.94
N PRO A 37 -19.49 1.73 3.31
CA PRO A 37 -19.00 2.78 2.43
C PRO A 37 -18.42 2.27 1.10
N PHE A 38 -17.85 1.06 1.08
CA PHE A 38 -17.31 0.43 -0.13
C PHE A 38 -18.41 -0.21 -1.01
N MET A 39 -19.64 -0.35 -0.49
CA MET A 39 -20.76 -1.05 -1.12
C MET A 39 -21.85 -0.10 -1.65
N GLY A 40 -21.51 1.13 -2.00
CA GLY A 40 -22.41 2.07 -2.67
C GLY A 40 -22.74 1.67 -4.11
N GLU A 41 -23.37 2.59 -4.86
CA GLU A 41 -23.61 2.39 -6.31
C GLU A 41 -22.30 2.02 -7.04
N PRO A 42 -22.31 1.01 -7.92
CA PRO A 42 -21.12 0.60 -8.66
C PRO A 42 -20.50 1.77 -9.41
N THR A 43 -19.30 2.16 -9.03
CA THR A 43 -18.65 3.37 -9.56
C THR A 43 -17.23 3.09 -10.00
N LEU A 44 -16.89 3.56 -11.20
CA LEU A 44 -15.53 3.63 -11.73
C LEU A 44 -15.35 4.97 -12.42
N ASP A 45 -14.35 5.73 -11.98
CA ASP A 45 -13.86 6.95 -12.61
C ASP A 45 -12.36 6.80 -12.89
N VAL A 46 -11.91 7.18 -14.10
CA VAL A 46 -10.51 7.05 -14.52
C VAL A 46 -10.00 8.39 -15.04
N GLN A 47 -9.02 8.95 -14.37
CA GLN A 47 -8.45 10.25 -14.70
C GLN A 47 -6.98 10.15 -15.11
N GLN A 48 -6.57 10.94 -16.10
CA GLN A 48 -5.15 11.13 -16.45
C GLN A 48 -4.53 12.11 -15.45
N VAL A 49 -3.58 11.63 -14.63
CA VAL A 49 -2.95 12.45 -13.59
C VAL A 49 -1.59 12.99 -14.02
N PHE A 50 -0.79 12.18 -14.73
CA PHE A 50 0.48 12.63 -15.29
C PHE A 50 0.62 12.22 -16.76
N LYS A 51 1.37 13.01 -17.52
CA LYS A 51 1.75 12.72 -18.91
C LYS A 51 3.19 12.24 -18.98
N GLY A 52 3.47 11.28 -19.87
CA GLY A 52 4.82 10.71 -20.01
C GLY A 52 5.33 10.08 -18.71
N GLY A 53 6.62 9.76 -18.63
CA GLY A 53 7.24 9.19 -17.43
C GLY A 53 6.82 7.75 -17.14
N ARG A 54 7.18 7.27 -15.92
CA ARG A 54 6.91 5.90 -15.45
C ARG A 54 6.77 5.84 -13.93
N PHE A 55 6.43 4.68 -13.41
CA PHE A 55 6.55 4.27 -12.01
C PHE A 55 5.48 4.88 -11.09
N PRO A 56 4.26 4.29 -11.16
CA PRO A 56 3.13 4.73 -10.36
C PRO A 56 3.28 4.28 -8.91
N ASN A 57 2.87 5.15 -8.00
CA ASN A 57 2.58 4.78 -6.63
C ASN A 57 1.45 5.65 -6.10
N VAL A 58 0.45 5.05 -5.47
CA VAL A 58 -0.64 5.75 -4.82
C VAL A 58 -0.68 5.37 -3.34
N THR A 59 -0.89 6.37 -2.48
CA THR A 59 -1.00 6.16 -1.03
C THR A 59 -1.99 7.17 -0.46
N VAL A 60 -2.76 6.78 0.55
CA VAL A 60 -3.72 7.65 1.22
C VAL A 60 -3.17 8.08 2.59
N ALA A 61 -2.99 9.38 2.78
CA ALA A 61 -2.56 9.99 4.03
C ALA A 61 -3.62 9.84 5.13
N VAL A 62 -3.26 10.12 6.39
CA VAL A 62 -4.16 9.91 7.54
C VAL A 62 -5.40 10.81 7.51
N ASP A 63 -5.33 11.98 6.89
CA ASP A 63 -6.45 12.91 6.68
C ASP A 63 -7.34 12.55 5.49
N GLY A 64 -7.04 11.46 4.77
CA GLY A 64 -7.75 11.02 3.58
C GLY A 64 -7.23 11.63 2.28
N THR A 65 -6.22 12.50 2.32
CA THR A 65 -5.58 13.02 1.10
C THR A 65 -4.97 11.88 0.29
N VAL A 66 -5.32 11.79 -0.98
CA VAL A 66 -4.76 10.81 -1.91
C VAL A 66 -3.48 11.36 -2.52
N LEU A 67 -2.38 10.64 -2.39
CA LEU A 67 -1.05 11.01 -2.88
C LEU A 67 -0.72 10.15 -4.10
N ALA A 68 -0.76 10.74 -5.30
CA ALA A 68 -0.31 10.10 -6.53
C ALA A 68 1.15 10.47 -6.80
N VAL A 69 2.07 9.48 -6.64
CA VAL A 69 3.50 9.67 -6.86
C VAL A 69 3.90 9.09 -8.22
N TRP A 70 4.68 9.85 -8.98
CA TRP A 70 5.13 9.50 -10.31
C TRP A 70 6.62 9.76 -10.50
N ASP A 71 7.31 8.92 -11.23
CA ASP A 71 8.78 8.97 -11.39
C ASP A 71 9.54 8.96 -10.04
N GLY A 72 8.86 8.58 -8.96
CA GLY A 72 9.41 8.58 -7.60
C GLY A 72 9.55 9.94 -6.93
N VAL A 73 9.44 11.04 -7.66
CA VAL A 73 9.69 12.40 -7.14
C VAL A 73 8.62 13.43 -7.51
N LYS A 74 7.71 13.12 -8.40
CA LYS A 74 6.57 13.98 -8.75
C LYS A 74 5.35 13.55 -7.96
N LEU A 75 4.65 14.47 -7.37
CA LEU A 75 3.46 14.23 -6.56
C LEU A 75 2.32 15.12 -7.00
N ARG A 76 1.13 14.57 -7.09
CA ARG A 76 -0.14 15.32 -7.06
C ARG A 76 -0.99 14.82 -5.92
N ARG A 77 -1.75 15.74 -5.34
CA ARG A 77 -2.62 15.49 -4.19
C ARG A 77 -4.07 15.69 -4.59
N SER A 78 -4.94 14.83 -4.06
CA SER A 78 -6.39 15.03 -4.07
C SER A 78 -6.88 15.11 -2.63
N GLU A 79 -7.59 16.17 -2.28
CA GLU A 79 -8.17 16.40 -0.94
C GLU A 79 -9.68 16.09 -0.92
N ASP A 80 -10.26 15.74 -2.07
CA ASP A 80 -11.69 15.50 -2.29
C ASP A 80 -12.03 14.03 -2.63
N GLY A 81 -11.18 13.10 -2.17
CA GLY A 81 -11.39 11.68 -2.41
C GLY A 81 -11.12 11.23 -3.84
N GLY A 82 -10.27 11.92 -4.58
CA GLY A 82 -9.87 11.57 -5.95
C GLY A 82 -10.75 12.20 -7.02
N GLU A 83 -11.60 13.17 -6.70
CA GLU A 83 -12.43 13.87 -7.68
C GLU A 83 -11.63 14.86 -8.51
N SER A 84 -10.70 15.56 -7.88
CA SER A 84 -9.78 16.48 -8.55
C SER A 84 -8.36 16.36 -8.04
N TRP A 85 -7.40 16.82 -8.85
CA TRP A 85 -5.97 16.75 -8.57
C TRP A 85 -5.32 18.11 -8.59
N GLY A 86 -4.60 18.43 -7.51
CA GLY A 86 -3.84 19.66 -7.38
C GLY A 86 -2.65 19.75 -8.33
N ASN A 87 -1.91 20.86 -8.25
CA ASN A 87 -0.69 21.06 -9.01
C ASN A 87 0.39 20.04 -8.65
N GLU A 88 1.33 19.83 -9.55
CA GLU A 88 2.49 18.98 -9.34
C GLU A 88 3.40 19.58 -8.25
N ILE A 89 3.80 18.74 -7.29
CA ILE A 89 4.71 19.04 -6.20
C ILE A 89 5.96 18.16 -6.40
N SER A 90 7.14 18.71 -6.16
CA SER A 90 8.36 17.91 -6.12
C SER A 90 8.58 17.35 -4.72
N VAL A 91 8.75 16.03 -4.61
CA VAL A 91 9.16 15.37 -3.36
C VAL A 91 10.63 15.67 -3.04
N GLY A 92 11.47 15.74 -4.07
CA GLY A 92 12.89 15.99 -3.93
C GLY A 92 13.67 15.66 -5.19
N LYS A 93 14.98 15.48 -5.07
CA LYS A 93 15.85 15.06 -6.17
C LYS A 93 15.96 13.54 -6.17
N GLY A 94 15.97 12.92 -7.34
CA GLY A 94 16.14 11.48 -7.51
C GLY A 94 15.59 11.00 -8.82
N PHE A 95 15.64 9.71 -9.01
CA PHE A 95 15.30 9.09 -10.29
C PHE A 95 14.04 8.22 -10.23
N MET A 96 13.93 7.38 -9.22
CA MET A 96 12.76 6.52 -8.98
C MET A 96 12.68 6.20 -7.50
N GLY A 97 11.53 5.77 -7.08
CA GLY A 97 11.31 5.43 -5.67
C GLY A 97 10.48 4.18 -5.50
N GLY A 98 10.35 3.79 -4.27
CA GLY A 98 9.52 2.68 -3.82
C GLY A 98 8.24 3.15 -3.15
N GLY A 99 7.67 4.26 -3.56
CA GLY A 99 6.43 4.77 -2.98
C GLY A 99 6.56 5.38 -1.58
N VAL A 100 5.44 5.83 -1.07
CA VAL A 100 5.33 6.52 0.21
C VAL A 100 4.91 5.56 1.31
N THR A 101 5.51 5.69 2.49
CA THR A 101 5.10 4.99 3.72
C THR A 101 4.53 6.00 4.69
N VAL A 102 3.27 5.87 5.08
CA VAL A 102 2.61 6.77 6.02
C VAL A 102 2.67 6.20 7.42
N ASN A 103 3.20 6.96 8.37
CA ASN A 103 3.12 6.65 9.79
C ASN A 103 1.76 7.07 10.32
N GLU A 104 0.88 6.10 10.53
CA GLU A 104 -0.51 6.36 10.95
C GLU A 104 -0.62 6.93 12.37
N SER A 105 0.43 6.82 13.20
CA SER A 105 0.39 7.33 14.57
C SER A 105 0.56 8.86 14.65
N ASN A 106 1.19 9.47 13.64
CA ASN A 106 1.49 10.91 13.66
C ASN A 106 1.32 11.62 12.30
N GLY A 107 0.90 10.89 11.26
CA GLY A 107 0.66 11.43 9.92
C GLY A 107 1.91 11.70 9.07
N VAL A 108 3.11 11.46 9.60
CA VAL A 108 4.37 11.65 8.85
C VAL A 108 4.43 10.66 7.68
N ALA A 109 4.70 11.17 6.50
CA ALA A 109 4.89 10.37 5.29
C ALA A 109 6.37 10.33 4.90
N PHE A 110 6.90 9.16 4.56
CA PHE A 110 8.27 8.93 4.11
C PHE A 110 8.29 8.49 2.66
N ALA A 111 9.02 9.19 1.81
CA ALA A 111 9.30 8.81 0.43
C ALA A 111 10.76 8.35 0.30
N PHE A 112 10.96 7.16 -0.28
CA PHE A 112 12.29 6.58 -0.48
C PHE A 112 12.64 6.69 -1.96
N VAL A 113 13.67 7.43 -2.29
CA VAL A 113 14.02 7.83 -3.64
C VAL A 113 15.43 7.39 -3.98
N SER A 114 15.59 6.57 -5.02
CA SER A 114 16.88 6.18 -5.54
C SER A 114 17.52 7.30 -6.35
N GLN A 115 18.83 7.53 -6.17
CA GLN A 115 19.56 8.56 -6.91
C GLN A 115 19.97 8.13 -8.33
N GLY A 116 19.87 6.84 -8.63
CA GLY A 116 20.16 6.26 -9.93
C GLY A 116 19.55 4.87 -10.09
N HIS A 117 19.88 4.18 -11.15
CA HIS A 117 19.47 2.77 -11.29
C HIS A 117 20.24 1.91 -10.27
N PRO A 118 19.57 1.02 -9.52
CA PRO A 118 20.23 0.18 -8.50
C PRO A 118 21.34 -0.72 -9.06
N PRO A 119 22.40 -0.98 -8.27
CA PRO A 119 22.61 -0.46 -6.90
C PRO A 119 23.00 1.01 -6.90
N SER A 120 22.32 1.80 -6.07
CA SER A 120 22.57 3.25 -5.97
C SER A 120 22.36 3.74 -4.53
N ALA A 121 22.68 5.01 -4.30
CA ALA A 121 22.30 5.65 -3.06
C ALA A 121 20.80 5.94 -3.06
N ASP A 122 20.18 5.83 -1.88
CA ASP A 122 18.81 6.27 -1.65
C ASP A 122 18.81 7.54 -0.78
N THR A 123 17.89 8.45 -1.08
CA THR A 123 17.57 9.59 -0.23
C THR A 123 16.17 9.41 0.30
N VAL A 124 15.97 9.63 1.59
CA VAL A 124 14.64 9.58 2.20
C VAL A 124 14.16 11.01 2.40
N TYR A 125 12.95 11.29 1.92
CA TYR A 125 12.25 12.54 2.18
C TYR A 125 11.09 12.29 3.12
N LYS A 126 10.75 13.28 3.95
CA LYS A 126 9.57 13.24 4.81
C LYS A 126 8.66 14.43 4.57
N SER A 127 7.37 14.20 4.76
CA SER A 127 6.33 15.22 4.83
C SER A 127 5.62 15.11 6.17
N GLU A 128 5.35 16.23 6.82
CA GLU A 128 4.63 16.35 8.11
C GLU A 128 3.25 17.03 7.91
N ASP A 129 2.85 17.28 6.66
CA ASP A 129 1.68 18.06 6.25
C ASP A 129 0.87 17.37 5.14
N HIS A 130 0.82 16.04 5.17
CA HIS A 130 0.09 15.21 4.22
C HIS A 130 0.50 15.43 2.76
N GLY A 131 1.82 15.58 2.54
CA GLY A 131 2.41 15.69 1.21
C GLY A 131 2.40 17.09 0.60
N LYS A 132 2.04 18.16 1.34
CA LYS A 132 2.11 19.55 0.83
C LYS A 132 3.54 19.99 0.64
N SER A 133 4.41 19.66 1.59
CA SER A 133 5.83 19.96 1.53
C SER A 133 6.69 18.77 1.95
N TRP A 134 7.91 18.72 1.46
CA TRP A 134 8.86 17.64 1.68
C TRP A 134 10.23 18.18 2.05
N SER A 135 10.89 17.50 2.96
CA SER A 135 12.28 17.79 3.35
C SER A 135 13.06 16.48 3.46
N GLU A 136 14.37 16.56 3.25
CA GLU A 136 15.24 15.40 3.43
C GLU A 136 15.23 14.92 4.89
N ALA A 137 15.10 13.62 5.07
CA ALA A 137 15.10 12.97 6.38
C ALA A 137 16.39 12.18 6.58
N GLN A 138 17.07 12.40 7.70
CA GLN A 138 18.20 11.58 8.09
C GLN A 138 17.68 10.30 8.73
N VAL A 139 17.89 9.16 8.07
CA VAL A 139 17.48 7.84 8.53
C VAL A 139 18.64 6.87 8.45
N GLU A 140 18.67 5.91 9.35
CA GLU A 140 19.62 4.80 9.31
C GLU A 140 18.92 3.56 8.73
N ILE A 141 19.46 2.96 7.65
CA ILE A 141 18.97 1.71 7.09
C ILE A 141 20.02 0.63 7.25
N LYS A 142 19.73 -0.39 8.06
CA LYS A 142 20.63 -1.50 8.34
C LYS A 142 20.57 -2.55 7.22
N PRO A 143 21.70 -3.19 6.87
CA PRO A 143 21.70 -4.31 5.94
C PRO A 143 20.95 -5.54 6.50
N ASP A 144 20.65 -6.51 5.64
CA ASP A 144 20.07 -7.79 6.04
C ASP A 144 21.09 -8.69 6.78
N SER A 145 20.65 -9.87 7.21
CA SER A 145 21.48 -10.86 7.92
C SER A 145 22.66 -11.38 7.09
N LYS A 146 22.65 -11.20 5.77
CA LYS A 146 23.76 -11.55 4.85
C LYS A 146 24.71 -10.37 4.63
N GLY A 147 24.46 -9.21 5.23
CA GLY A 147 25.21 -7.99 5.04
C GLY A 147 24.88 -7.25 3.74
N ASN A 148 23.78 -7.60 3.07
CA ASN A 148 23.38 -6.96 1.82
C ASN A 148 22.52 -5.72 2.09
N LYS A 149 22.82 -4.63 1.37
CA LYS A 149 22.06 -3.40 1.43
C LYS A 149 20.71 -3.59 0.72
N PRO A 150 19.57 -3.25 1.34
CA PRO A 150 18.27 -3.21 0.66
C PRO A 150 18.19 -1.98 -0.25
N GLU A 151 17.55 -2.15 -1.40
CA GLU A 151 17.26 -1.09 -2.36
C GLU A 151 15.74 -0.85 -2.40
N MET A 152 15.34 0.43 -2.47
CA MET A 152 13.92 0.83 -2.40
C MET A 152 13.25 0.84 -3.76
N HIS A 153 14.02 0.75 -4.80
CA HIS A 153 13.62 0.89 -6.18
C HIS A 153 12.46 -0.02 -6.59
N MET A 154 11.38 0.57 -7.10
CA MET A 154 10.28 -0.13 -7.76
C MET A 154 9.56 -1.16 -6.87
N ASN A 155 9.32 -0.84 -5.62
CA ASN A 155 8.43 -1.59 -4.74
C ASN A 155 7.14 -0.79 -4.48
N GLU A 156 6.12 -1.46 -3.98
CA GLU A 156 4.88 -0.83 -3.56
C GLU A 156 5.13 0.04 -2.31
N HIS A 157 4.17 0.89 -1.97
CA HIS A 157 4.21 1.68 -0.75
C HIS A 157 4.36 0.82 0.51
N GLY A 158 4.79 1.43 1.61
CA GLY A 158 4.81 0.79 2.92
C GLY A 158 3.50 0.98 3.67
N ILE A 159 3.36 0.24 4.76
CA ILE A 159 2.19 0.26 5.64
C ILE A 159 2.60 0.48 7.09
N THR A 160 1.69 0.98 7.91
CA THR A 160 1.76 0.93 9.37
C THR A 160 0.99 -0.31 9.85
N LEU A 161 1.61 -1.16 10.66
CA LEU A 161 0.93 -2.30 11.26
C LEU A 161 -0.09 -1.84 12.30
N ARG A 162 -1.31 -2.34 12.20
CA ARG A 162 -2.45 -1.95 13.03
C ARG A 162 -2.78 -2.97 14.12
N HIS A 163 -2.31 -4.21 13.96
CA HIS A 163 -2.71 -5.35 14.77
C HIS A 163 -1.54 -5.99 15.52
N GLY A 164 -1.87 -6.74 16.58
CA GLY A 164 -0.92 -7.57 17.32
C GLY A 164 0.18 -6.79 18.04
N LYS A 165 1.24 -7.52 18.41
CA LYS A 165 2.36 -6.99 19.22
C LYS A 165 3.24 -5.96 18.51
N HIS A 166 3.16 -5.88 17.18
CA HIS A 166 3.95 -4.95 16.38
C HIS A 166 3.13 -3.74 15.90
N LYS A 167 1.98 -3.48 16.50
CA LYS A 167 1.15 -2.30 16.19
C LYS A 167 1.98 -1.02 16.27
N GLY A 168 1.89 -0.18 15.23
CA GLY A 168 2.66 1.05 15.07
C GLY A 168 3.98 0.88 14.31
N ARG A 169 4.42 -0.35 14.05
CA ARG A 169 5.59 -0.60 13.20
C ARG A 169 5.34 -0.12 11.79
N LEU A 170 6.27 0.63 11.23
CA LEU A 170 6.32 0.93 9.81
C LEU A 170 7.02 -0.21 9.10
N ILE A 171 6.50 -0.67 7.97
CA ILE A 171 7.14 -1.72 7.17
C ILE A 171 6.87 -1.48 5.69
N ARG A 172 7.88 -1.76 4.86
CA ARG A 172 7.76 -1.65 3.40
C ARG A 172 8.59 -2.70 2.67
N PRO A 173 8.17 -3.11 1.47
CA PRO A 173 8.96 -4.02 0.65
C PRO A 173 10.23 -3.34 0.13
N THR A 174 11.28 -4.17 -0.03
CA THR A 174 12.58 -3.79 -0.60
C THR A 174 13.11 -4.91 -1.47
N ARG A 175 14.27 -4.69 -2.09
CA ARG A 175 14.90 -5.67 -2.96
C ARG A 175 16.42 -5.59 -2.88
N TYR A 176 17.08 -6.74 -2.96
CA TYR A 176 18.52 -6.85 -3.23
C TYR A 176 18.77 -7.05 -4.73
N TYR A 177 19.60 -6.20 -5.31
CA TYR A 177 19.89 -6.15 -6.75
C TYR A 177 21.22 -6.80 -7.16
N GLY A 178 21.92 -7.48 -6.24
CA GLY A 178 23.29 -7.93 -6.50
C GLY A 178 24.27 -6.76 -6.42
N LYS A 179 25.50 -6.99 -6.93
CA LYS A 179 26.58 -6.00 -6.86
C LYS A 179 26.52 -4.96 -7.99
N ALA A 180 26.05 -5.38 -9.18
CA ALA A 180 26.04 -4.56 -10.38
C ALA A 180 24.70 -4.58 -11.15
N ASN A 181 23.70 -5.31 -10.65
CA ASN A 181 22.42 -5.51 -11.31
C ASN A 181 22.53 -6.02 -12.77
N GLY A 182 23.55 -6.78 -13.06
CA GLY A 182 23.70 -7.43 -14.35
C GLY A 182 22.72 -8.59 -14.53
N ARG A 183 22.35 -8.93 -15.78
CA ARG A 183 21.43 -10.03 -16.07
C ARG A 183 21.85 -11.36 -15.47
N SER A 184 23.16 -11.60 -15.34
CA SER A 184 23.74 -12.80 -14.69
C SER A 184 23.42 -12.87 -13.19
N GLU A 185 23.20 -11.74 -12.54
CA GLU A 185 22.87 -11.66 -11.11
C GLU A 185 21.36 -11.79 -10.84
N TRP A 186 20.49 -11.57 -11.83
CA TRP A 186 19.04 -11.62 -11.65
C TRP A 186 18.51 -12.91 -10.98
N PRO A 187 19.08 -14.10 -11.26
CA PRO A 187 18.67 -15.32 -10.55
C PRO A 187 18.94 -15.29 -9.05
N THR A 188 19.87 -14.46 -8.58
CA THR A 188 20.24 -14.33 -7.15
C THR A 188 19.56 -13.16 -6.44
N HIS A 189 18.87 -12.29 -7.17
CA HIS A 189 18.07 -11.22 -6.58
C HIS A 189 17.00 -11.81 -5.66
N TYR A 190 16.67 -11.09 -4.62
CA TYR A 190 15.56 -11.43 -3.75
C TYR A 190 14.90 -10.17 -3.21
N THR A 191 13.66 -10.30 -2.88
CA THR A 191 12.93 -9.28 -2.15
C THR A 191 13.10 -9.48 -0.64
N SER A 192 12.94 -8.42 0.13
CA SER A 192 12.93 -8.38 1.58
C SER A 192 11.98 -7.27 2.04
N ALA A 193 11.99 -6.91 3.30
CA ALA A 193 11.33 -5.72 3.80
C ALA A 193 12.28 -4.93 4.69
N ILE A 194 12.06 -3.63 4.82
CA ILE A 194 12.60 -2.86 5.94
C ILE A 194 11.46 -2.45 6.87
N TYR A 195 11.75 -2.42 8.17
CA TYR A 195 10.78 -2.05 9.19
C TYR A 195 11.40 -1.14 10.24
N SER A 196 10.56 -0.29 10.85
CA SER A 196 10.97 0.67 11.89
C SER A 196 9.99 0.61 13.06
N ASP A 197 10.53 0.51 14.28
CA ASP A 197 9.79 0.56 15.54
C ASP A 197 9.96 1.90 16.27
N ASP A 198 10.73 2.84 15.70
CA ASP A 198 11.08 4.12 16.31
C ASP A 198 10.54 5.34 15.52
N GLY A 199 9.48 5.11 14.73
CA GLY A 199 8.81 6.15 13.97
C GLY A 199 9.54 6.57 12.69
N GLY A 200 10.38 5.71 12.13
CA GLY A 200 11.05 5.92 10.85
C GLY A 200 12.46 6.50 10.95
N LYS A 201 13.07 6.52 12.14
CA LYS A 201 14.46 6.97 12.32
C LYS A 201 15.47 5.87 11.96
N THR A 202 15.24 4.67 12.47
CA THR A 202 16.06 3.48 12.18
C THR A 202 15.19 2.44 11.48
N TRP A 203 15.71 1.88 10.40
CA TRP A 203 15.07 0.83 9.63
C TRP A 203 15.95 -0.43 9.64
N LEU A 204 15.38 -1.52 10.11
CA LEU A 204 16.02 -2.84 10.09
C LEU A 204 15.55 -3.59 8.85
N THR A 205 16.43 -4.40 8.27
CA THR A 205 16.08 -5.24 7.11
C THR A 205 15.67 -6.64 7.59
N SER A 206 14.57 -7.14 7.07
CA SER A 206 14.08 -8.50 7.32
C SER A 206 15.03 -9.56 6.77
N GLU A 207 14.82 -10.82 7.17
CA GLU A 207 15.40 -11.95 6.44
C GLU A 207 14.98 -11.89 4.96
N PRO A 208 15.82 -12.36 4.05
CA PRO A 208 15.48 -12.49 2.64
C PRO A 208 14.20 -13.30 2.41
N PHE A 209 13.40 -12.87 1.45
CA PHE A 209 12.28 -13.68 0.98
C PHE A 209 12.77 -15.08 0.58
N PRO A 210 12.06 -16.16 0.94
CA PRO A 210 12.58 -17.54 0.81
C PRO A 210 12.56 -18.09 -0.62
N GLU A 211 12.63 -17.22 -1.62
CA GLU A 211 12.73 -17.58 -3.03
C GLU A 211 13.54 -16.53 -3.79
N ASN A 212 14.58 -16.96 -4.47
CA ASN A 212 15.40 -16.09 -5.32
C ASN A 212 14.74 -15.82 -6.69
N GLY A 213 15.28 -14.86 -7.43
CA GLY A 213 14.71 -14.36 -8.68
C GLY A 213 13.45 -13.50 -8.45
N THR A 214 13.18 -13.10 -7.21
CA THR A 214 12.10 -12.20 -6.84
C THR A 214 12.53 -10.74 -6.95
N GLY A 215 11.57 -9.83 -6.95
CA GLY A 215 11.85 -8.42 -7.26
C GLY A 215 10.85 -7.45 -6.65
N GLU A 216 10.17 -6.67 -7.48
CA GLU A 216 9.19 -5.70 -7.01
C GLU A 216 8.07 -6.41 -6.24
N ALA A 217 7.82 -5.96 -5.03
CA ALA A 217 6.93 -6.62 -4.11
C ALA A 217 5.93 -5.64 -3.48
N THR A 218 4.92 -6.22 -2.89
CA THR A 218 3.83 -5.54 -2.22
C THR A 218 3.37 -6.35 -1.01
N MET A 219 2.77 -5.72 -0.02
CA MET A 219 2.34 -6.39 1.20
C MET A 219 1.05 -5.80 1.77
N ALA A 220 0.36 -6.59 2.57
CA ALA A 220 -0.79 -6.16 3.34
C ALA A 220 -0.80 -6.86 4.70
N GLU A 221 -1.15 -6.13 5.76
CA GLU A 221 -1.42 -6.71 7.06
C GLU A 221 -2.85 -7.27 7.09
N LEU A 222 -3.00 -8.51 7.53
CA LEU A 222 -4.29 -9.16 7.75
C LEU A 222 -4.87 -8.78 9.11
N SER A 223 -6.18 -8.93 9.29
CA SER A 223 -6.89 -8.57 10.53
C SER A 223 -6.40 -9.34 11.78
N ASN A 224 -5.68 -10.43 11.59
CA ASN A 224 -5.05 -11.19 12.67
C ASN A 224 -3.59 -10.78 12.98
N GLY A 225 -3.08 -9.72 12.33
CA GLY A 225 -1.71 -9.24 12.46
C GLY A 225 -0.66 -9.99 11.65
N GLN A 226 -1.06 -11.00 10.88
CA GLN A 226 -0.17 -11.67 9.93
C GLN A 226 0.05 -10.75 8.71
N ILE A 227 1.25 -10.74 8.15
CA ILE A 227 1.55 -10.01 6.93
C ILE A 227 1.48 -10.98 5.74
N TYR A 228 0.62 -10.67 4.75
CA TYR A 228 0.66 -11.28 3.43
C TYR A 228 1.63 -10.50 2.54
N TYR A 229 2.64 -11.20 2.03
CA TYR A 229 3.69 -10.63 1.18
C TYR A 229 3.61 -11.24 -0.20
N ASN A 230 3.55 -10.42 -1.25
CA ASN A 230 3.39 -10.87 -2.63
C ASN A 230 4.47 -10.25 -3.51
N SER A 231 5.31 -11.08 -4.13
CA SER A 231 6.46 -10.64 -4.92
C SER A 231 6.33 -10.99 -6.38
N ARG A 232 6.77 -10.06 -7.22
CA ARG A 232 7.10 -10.32 -8.62
C ARG A 232 8.17 -11.40 -8.71
N ARG A 233 8.01 -12.30 -9.66
CA ARG A 233 9.06 -13.21 -10.08
C ARG A 233 9.89 -12.55 -11.17
N HIS A 234 10.85 -11.71 -10.77
CA HIS A 234 11.67 -10.93 -11.69
C HIS A 234 12.45 -11.81 -12.64
N TRP A 235 12.97 -12.94 -12.17
CA TRP A 235 13.65 -13.94 -12.95
C TRP A 235 13.15 -15.34 -12.65
N ALA A 236 12.65 -16.03 -13.66
CA ALA A 236 12.26 -17.43 -13.57
C ALA A 236 12.99 -18.23 -14.64
N PRO A 237 14.01 -19.01 -14.27
CA PRO A 237 14.68 -19.91 -15.21
C PRO A 237 13.65 -20.85 -15.84
N ARG A 238 13.70 -21.01 -17.15
CA ARG A 238 12.81 -21.92 -17.89
C ARG A 238 12.83 -23.34 -17.34
N THR A 239 14.00 -23.79 -16.88
CA THR A 239 14.20 -25.15 -16.35
C THR A 239 13.47 -25.44 -15.06
N ARG A 240 13.21 -24.46 -14.21
CA ARG A 240 12.53 -24.65 -12.92
C ARG A 240 11.01 -24.74 -13.06
N TYR A 241 10.47 -24.16 -14.11
CA TYR A 241 9.03 -24.07 -14.38
C TYR A 241 8.73 -24.46 -15.84
N SER A 242 9.54 -25.30 -16.44
CA SER A 242 9.35 -25.81 -17.78
C SER A 242 8.08 -26.63 -17.87
N GLY A 243 7.17 -26.23 -18.66
CA GLY A 243 5.88 -26.90 -18.82
C GLY A 243 4.79 -25.98 -19.30
N GLY A 244 5.09 -25.01 -20.19
CA GLY A 244 4.11 -24.05 -20.71
C GLY A 244 3.59 -23.13 -19.62
N ASN A 245 4.42 -22.76 -18.73
CA ASN A 245 4.09 -22.25 -17.45
C ASN A 245 3.60 -20.82 -17.47
N PRO A 246 2.35 -20.55 -17.09
CA PRO A 246 1.89 -19.19 -16.86
C PRO A 246 2.75 -18.51 -15.80
N ARG A 247 3.11 -17.26 -16.04
CA ARG A 247 3.85 -16.46 -15.10
C ARG A 247 2.96 -16.09 -13.93
N LYS A 248 3.36 -16.52 -12.75
CA LYS A 248 2.60 -16.36 -11.51
C LYS A 248 3.44 -15.66 -10.43
N ARG A 249 2.75 -15.01 -9.51
CA ARG A 249 3.34 -14.34 -8.35
C ARG A 249 3.83 -15.34 -7.32
N TRP A 250 4.84 -14.96 -6.55
CA TRP A 250 5.23 -15.64 -5.32
C TRP A 250 4.59 -14.96 -4.12
N ALA A 251 4.06 -15.76 -3.19
CA ALA A 251 3.48 -15.27 -1.95
C ALA A 251 4.08 -15.96 -0.73
N SER A 252 4.20 -15.24 0.36
CA SER A 252 4.58 -15.73 1.67
C SER A 252 3.84 -14.97 2.77
N TYR A 253 3.99 -15.45 4.01
CA TYR A 253 3.40 -14.83 5.20
C TYR A 253 4.45 -14.63 6.27
N SER A 254 4.26 -13.61 7.11
CA SER A 254 5.05 -13.38 8.32
C SER A 254 4.13 -13.31 9.53
N ASP A 255 4.52 -13.96 10.63
CA ASP A 255 3.82 -13.92 11.91
C ASP A 255 4.53 -13.04 12.94
N ASP A 256 5.67 -12.48 12.61
CA ASP A 256 6.56 -11.72 13.50
C ASP A 256 6.75 -10.26 13.08
N GLY A 257 5.74 -9.71 12.39
CA GLY A 257 5.74 -8.32 11.94
C GLY A 257 6.76 -8.05 10.83
N GLY A 258 7.01 -9.03 9.97
CA GLY A 258 7.84 -8.87 8.79
C GLY A 258 9.34 -9.07 9.03
N VAL A 259 9.75 -9.68 10.14
CA VAL A 259 11.15 -10.01 10.41
C VAL A 259 11.58 -11.26 9.63
N THR A 260 10.73 -12.30 9.66
CA THR A 260 10.96 -13.55 8.92
C THR A 260 9.75 -13.94 8.06
N TRP A 261 9.98 -14.80 7.08
CA TRP A 261 8.99 -15.22 6.09
C TRP A 261 8.81 -16.73 6.11
N LYS A 262 7.54 -17.19 6.07
CA LYS A 262 7.22 -18.60 5.88
C LYS A 262 7.65 -19.06 4.48
N LYS A 263 7.62 -20.37 4.25
CA LYS A 263 7.90 -20.95 2.92
C LYS A 263 7.07 -20.23 1.85
N ALA A 264 7.75 -19.73 0.82
CA ALA A 264 7.09 -19.10 -0.32
C ALA A 264 6.34 -20.13 -1.16
N THR A 265 5.20 -19.72 -1.68
CA THR A 265 4.35 -20.52 -2.58
C THR A 265 4.04 -19.74 -3.85
N LEU A 266 3.89 -20.47 -4.95
CA LEU A 266 3.44 -19.89 -6.20
C LEU A 266 1.93 -19.62 -6.12
N CYS A 267 1.53 -18.39 -6.29
CA CYS A 267 0.12 -18.03 -6.35
C CYS A 267 -0.48 -18.53 -7.69
N LYS A 268 -1.46 -19.42 -7.62
CA LYS A 268 -2.03 -20.07 -8.83
C LYS A 268 -2.90 -19.13 -9.64
N ASP A 269 -3.56 -18.19 -9.00
CA ASP A 269 -4.58 -17.32 -9.62
C ASP A 269 -3.99 -16.04 -10.20
N LEU A 270 -3.02 -15.43 -9.52
CA LEU A 270 -2.51 -14.13 -9.89
C LEU A 270 -1.43 -14.19 -10.98
N PRO A 271 -1.61 -13.49 -12.11
CA PRO A 271 -0.56 -13.35 -13.11
C PRO A 271 0.58 -12.49 -12.57
N ASP A 272 1.80 -12.76 -13.04
CA ASP A 272 2.98 -11.95 -12.80
C ASP A 272 3.30 -11.07 -14.01
N GLY A 273 2.30 -10.37 -14.54
CA GLY A 273 2.40 -9.61 -15.76
C GLY A 273 2.08 -10.41 -17.01
N PRO A 274 2.46 -9.92 -18.21
CA PRO A 274 2.15 -10.58 -19.47
C PRO A 274 2.82 -11.96 -19.56
N GLN A 275 2.11 -12.90 -20.20
CA GLN A 275 2.54 -14.31 -20.25
C GLN A 275 3.61 -14.59 -21.31
N ASP A 276 3.85 -13.66 -22.23
CA ASP A 276 4.81 -13.77 -23.33
C ASP A 276 6.26 -13.40 -22.95
N THR A 277 6.49 -12.91 -21.74
CA THR A 277 7.82 -12.47 -21.30
C THR A 277 8.38 -13.36 -20.21
N ASN A 278 9.67 -13.24 -20.00
CA ASN A 278 10.40 -13.99 -18.99
C ASN A 278 10.54 -13.26 -17.66
N TYR A 279 10.05 -12.04 -17.51
CA TYR A 279 10.00 -11.31 -16.25
C TYR A 279 8.71 -10.50 -16.19
N GLY A 280 8.19 -10.36 -14.97
CA GLY A 280 6.84 -9.89 -14.70
C GLY A 280 6.68 -8.38 -14.72
N CYS A 281 5.68 -7.92 -13.97
CA CYS A 281 5.29 -6.53 -13.84
C CYS A 281 5.08 -6.19 -12.37
N MET A 282 5.45 -4.98 -11.94
CA MET A 282 5.05 -4.47 -10.63
C MET A 282 3.53 -4.45 -10.52
N ALA A 283 3.03 -4.77 -9.36
CA ALA A 283 1.61 -4.93 -9.09
C ALA A 283 1.21 -4.19 -7.82
N GLY A 284 -0.01 -3.66 -7.79
CA GLY A 284 -0.61 -3.12 -6.57
C GLY A 284 -1.24 -4.21 -5.71
N LEU A 285 -1.23 -4.01 -4.40
CA LEU A 285 -1.94 -4.82 -3.42
C LEU A 285 -2.38 -3.94 -2.26
N VAL A 286 -3.62 -4.07 -1.87
CA VAL A 286 -4.16 -3.41 -0.68
C VAL A 286 -5.11 -4.34 0.06
N ARG A 287 -5.13 -4.26 1.39
CA ARG A 287 -6.25 -4.73 2.21
C ARG A 287 -7.17 -3.55 2.48
N LEU A 288 -8.44 -3.71 2.16
CA LEU A 288 -9.43 -2.68 2.51
C LEU A 288 -9.48 -2.49 4.03
N PRO A 289 -9.56 -1.24 4.52
CA PRO A 289 -9.58 -0.94 5.95
C PRO A 289 -10.94 -1.24 6.57
N ILE A 290 -11.36 -2.50 6.48
CA ILE A 290 -12.62 -3.00 7.02
C ILE A 290 -12.31 -3.79 8.28
N LYS A 291 -12.95 -3.40 9.38
CA LYS A 291 -12.75 -3.97 10.70
C LYS A 291 -13.00 -5.49 10.69
N ASP A 292 -12.06 -6.25 11.22
CA ASP A 292 -12.11 -7.71 11.36
C ASP A 292 -12.33 -8.49 10.05
N LYS A 293 -12.14 -7.86 8.88
CA LYS A 293 -12.32 -8.49 7.57
C LYS A 293 -11.05 -8.41 6.73
N ASN A 294 -10.80 -9.45 5.95
CA ASN A 294 -9.70 -9.48 4.99
C ASN A 294 -10.26 -9.47 3.56
N VAL A 295 -10.40 -8.27 3.01
CA VAL A 295 -10.62 -8.05 1.59
C VAL A 295 -9.31 -7.56 1.01
N LEU A 296 -8.60 -8.44 0.31
CA LEU A 296 -7.39 -8.09 -0.40
C LEU A 296 -7.73 -7.81 -1.86
N LEU A 297 -7.20 -6.72 -2.39
CA LEU A 297 -7.28 -6.39 -3.81
C LEU A 297 -5.89 -6.42 -4.42
N TYR A 298 -5.79 -6.95 -5.63
CA TYR A 298 -4.55 -7.03 -6.41
C TYR A 298 -4.78 -6.47 -7.80
N SER A 299 -3.84 -5.70 -8.34
CA SER A 299 -3.90 -5.16 -9.69
C SER A 299 -2.67 -5.55 -10.52
N ASN A 300 -2.88 -5.97 -11.76
CA ASN A 300 -1.82 -6.23 -12.74
C ASN A 300 -2.42 -6.33 -14.15
N CYS A 301 -1.58 -6.46 -15.17
CA CYS A 301 -2.04 -6.82 -16.50
C CYS A 301 -2.44 -8.30 -16.59
N ASP A 302 -3.59 -8.58 -17.23
CA ASP A 302 -4.12 -9.92 -17.50
C ASP A 302 -4.07 -10.17 -19.02
N SER A 303 -2.89 -10.44 -19.55
CA SER A 303 -2.66 -10.52 -20.98
C SER A 303 -1.76 -11.69 -21.36
N GLN A 304 -2.08 -12.35 -22.48
CA GLN A 304 -1.21 -13.34 -23.08
C GLN A 304 0.00 -12.75 -23.78
N GLY A 305 -0.07 -11.46 -24.17
CA GLY A 305 1.03 -10.75 -24.80
C GLY A 305 0.97 -9.24 -24.58
N GLY A 306 2.12 -8.66 -24.22
CA GLY A 306 2.29 -7.24 -23.94
C GLY A 306 1.63 -6.79 -22.63
N ARG A 307 2.00 -5.60 -22.16
CA ARG A 307 1.49 -4.97 -20.94
C ARG A 307 0.19 -4.22 -21.24
N LYS A 308 -0.92 -4.91 -21.16
CA LYS A 308 -2.29 -4.42 -21.42
C LYS A 308 -3.31 -5.19 -20.60
N ARG A 309 -4.58 -4.80 -20.67
CA ARG A 309 -5.69 -5.42 -19.98
C ARG A 309 -5.52 -5.39 -18.46
N GLY A 310 -5.42 -4.17 -17.92
CA GLY A 310 -5.36 -3.95 -16.47
C GLY A 310 -6.59 -4.53 -15.79
N THR A 311 -6.36 -5.41 -14.84
CA THR A 311 -7.40 -6.17 -14.16
C THR A 311 -7.20 -6.03 -12.65
N ILE A 312 -8.30 -6.03 -11.91
CA ILE A 312 -8.30 -6.11 -10.43
C ILE A 312 -8.88 -7.45 -10.02
N TRP A 313 -8.21 -8.09 -9.07
CA TRP A 313 -8.66 -9.32 -8.40
C TRP A 313 -9.01 -9.02 -6.96
N ALA A 314 -9.92 -9.82 -6.37
CA ALA A 314 -10.20 -9.78 -4.94
C ALA A 314 -10.08 -11.17 -4.30
N SER A 315 -9.54 -11.18 -3.09
CA SER A 315 -9.45 -12.32 -2.19
C SER A 315 -10.18 -12.01 -0.88
N PHE A 316 -10.86 -13.02 -0.34
CA PHE A 316 -11.61 -12.95 0.92
C PHE A 316 -11.14 -14.00 1.93
N ASP A 317 -10.06 -14.70 1.62
CA ASP A 317 -9.52 -15.84 2.38
C ASP A 317 -8.02 -15.66 2.70
N ASN A 318 -7.61 -14.42 2.97
CA ASN A 318 -6.24 -14.04 3.32
C ASN A 318 -5.24 -14.21 2.15
N GLY A 319 -5.67 -14.04 0.90
CA GLY A 319 -4.82 -14.13 -0.27
C GLY A 319 -4.55 -15.57 -0.76
N ARG A 320 -5.30 -16.57 -0.24
CA ARG A 320 -5.15 -17.97 -0.66
C ARG A 320 -5.78 -18.25 -2.03
N THR A 321 -6.96 -17.67 -2.28
CA THR A 321 -7.65 -17.71 -3.58
C THR A 321 -8.12 -16.31 -3.98
N TRP A 322 -8.31 -16.11 -5.29
CA TRP A 322 -8.70 -14.83 -5.88
C TRP A 322 -9.89 -15.02 -6.83
N PRO A 323 -11.07 -15.35 -6.28
CA PRO A 323 -12.23 -15.79 -7.07
C PRO A 323 -12.87 -14.66 -7.88
N VAL A 324 -12.75 -13.41 -7.45
CA VAL A 324 -13.31 -12.24 -8.15
C VAL A 324 -12.23 -11.60 -8.98
N ARG A 325 -12.57 -11.27 -10.23
CA ARG A 325 -11.73 -10.45 -11.11
C ARG A 325 -12.56 -9.60 -12.04
N ARG A 326 -12.13 -8.37 -12.28
CA ARG A 326 -12.79 -7.48 -13.24
C ARG A 326 -11.74 -6.69 -14.03
N LEU A 327 -11.97 -6.58 -15.33
CA LEU A 327 -11.18 -5.74 -16.23
C LEU A 327 -11.41 -4.26 -15.89
N LEU A 328 -10.32 -3.56 -15.57
CA LEU A 328 -10.32 -2.14 -15.26
C LEU A 328 -10.07 -1.29 -16.50
N HIS A 329 -9.11 -1.71 -17.33
CA HIS A 329 -8.66 -0.95 -18.49
C HIS A 329 -8.18 -1.87 -19.62
N GLU A 330 -8.80 -1.80 -20.79
CA GLU A 330 -8.47 -2.69 -21.91
C GLU A 330 -7.12 -2.39 -22.57
N GLY A 331 -6.75 -1.10 -22.63
CA GLY A 331 -5.54 -0.62 -23.31
C GLY A 331 -4.23 -0.93 -22.59
N ALA A 332 -3.21 -0.13 -22.86
CA ALA A 332 -1.91 -0.22 -22.20
C ALA A 332 -2.06 -0.16 -20.68
N PHE A 333 -1.45 -1.14 -20.00
CA PHE A 333 -1.45 -1.23 -18.55
C PHE A 333 -0.17 -1.94 -18.13
N ALA A 334 0.77 -1.19 -17.57
CA ALA A 334 2.05 -1.76 -17.15
C ALA A 334 2.12 -1.88 -15.63
N TYR A 335 2.91 -1.05 -14.97
CA TYR A 335 3.01 -1.06 -13.53
C TYR A 335 1.76 -0.47 -12.89
N SER A 336 1.40 -0.96 -11.72
CA SER A 336 0.24 -0.47 -10.96
C SER A 336 0.50 -0.47 -9.46
N SER A 337 -0.22 0.39 -8.77
CA SER A 337 -0.22 0.57 -7.32
C SER A 337 -1.66 0.69 -6.83
N LEU A 338 -1.96 0.15 -5.65
CA LEU A 338 -3.28 0.16 -5.02
C LEU A 338 -3.22 0.71 -3.62
N ASP A 339 -4.15 1.59 -3.28
CA ASP A 339 -4.46 1.93 -1.89
C ASP A 339 -5.97 2.15 -1.70
N ALA A 340 -6.41 2.25 -0.47
CA ALA A 340 -7.81 2.42 -0.10
C ALA A 340 -8.02 3.64 0.79
N GLY A 341 -9.19 4.25 0.65
CA GLY A 341 -9.59 5.42 1.41
C GLY A 341 -9.73 5.15 2.90
N ARG A 342 -9.66 6.20 3.70
CA ARG A 342 -9.66 6.19 5.15
C ARG A 342 -11.06 6.43 5.70
N PRO A 343 -11.53 5.66 6.70
CA PRO A 343 -12.80 5.91 7.37
C PRO A 343 -12.91 7.32 7.93
N GLY A 344 -14.08 7.95 7.77
CA GLY A 344 -14.36 9.29 8.28
C GLY A 344 -13.70 10.43 7.52
N THR A 345 -13.12 10.17 6.35
CA THR A 345 -12.45 11.17 5.49
C THR A 345 -13.14 11.28 4.12
N PRO A 346 -12.81 12.28 3.28
CA PRO A 346 -13.34 12.37 1.92
C PRO A 346 -13.00 11.15 1.04
N SER A 347 -11.97 10.38 1.40
CA SER A 347 -11.59 9.17 0.67
C SER A 347 -12.33 7.91 1.11
N GLU A 348 -13.19 7.96 2.13
CA GLU A 348 -13.89 6.78 2.66
C GLU A 348 -14.68 6.04 1.58
N GLY A 349 -14.59 4.72 1.56
CA GLY A 349 -15.29 3.87 0.61
C GLY A 349 -14.65 3.77 -0.78
N TRP A 350 -13.60 4.54 -1.06
CA TRP A 350 -12.91 4.51 -2.35
C TRP A 350 -11.70 3.61 -2.36
N ILE A 351 -11.44 3.05 -3.52
CA ILE A 351 -10.26 2.26 -3.87
C ILE A 351 -9.56 2.99 -5.01
N TYR A 352 -8.25 3.16 -4.90
CA TYR A 352 -7.44 3.87 -5.88
C TYR A 352 -6.48 2.89 -6.55
N CYS A 353 -6.53 2.81 -7.88
CA CYS A 353 -5.55 2.09 -8.69
C CYS A 353 -4.82 3.09 -9.58
N MET A 354 -3.56 3.39 -9.27
CA MET A 354 -2.72 4.17 -10.17
C MET A 354 -1.93 3.24 -11.08
N PHE A 355 -1.88 3.52 -12.39
CA PHE A 355 -1.25 2.64 -13.36
C PHE A 355 -0.63 3.38 -14.53
N GLU A 356 0.39 2.75 -15.14
CA GLU A 356 1.03 3.21 -16.37
C GLU A 356 0.13 2.93 -17.57
N SER A 357 -0.31 4.00 -18.26
CA SER A 357 -1.09 3.93 -19.48
C SER A 357 -0.98 5.27 -20.24
N ASP A 358 0.03 5.37 -21.12
CA ASP A 358 0.33 6.62 -21.80
C ASP A 358 0.50 7.79 -20.80
N GLY A 359 1.43 7.61 -19.87
CA GLY A 359 1.59 8.39 -18.65
C GLY A 359 0.96 7.67 -17.46
N ALA A 360 0.47 8.40 -16.46
CA ALA A 360 -0.20 7.85 -15.30
C ALA A 360 -1.69 8.14 -15.29
N LYS A 361 -2.48 7.10 -15.06
CA LYS A 361 -3.90 7.20 -14.74
C LYS A 361 -4.16 6.75 -13.32
N VAL A 362 -5.16 7.36 -12.69
CA VAL A 362 -5.73 6.89 -11.43
C VAL A 362 -7.18 6.49 -11.69
N ALA A 363 -7.50 5.25 -11.40
CA ALA A 363 -8.86 4.77 -11.32
C ALA A 363 -9.34 4.87 -9.87
N ARG A 364 -10.45 5.56 -9.64
CA ARG A 364 -11.21 5.61 -8.40
C ARG A 364 -12.43 4.70 -8.57
N LEU A 365 -12.57 3.71 -7.70
CA LEU A 365 -13.63 2.72 -7.78
C LEU A 365 -14.08 2.30 -6.39
N ASN A 366 -15.20 1.57 -6.31
CA ASN A 366 -15.66 0.94 -5.08
C ASN A 366 -15.76 -0.59 -5.23
N LEU A 367 -16.00 -1.28 -4.12
CA LEU A 367 -16.10 -2.74 -4.11
C LEU A 367 -17.33 -3.23 -4.86
N SER A 368 -18.45 -2.49 -4.84
CA SER A 368 -19.65 -2.79 -5.63
C SER A 368 -19.34 -2.86 -7.11
N TRP A 369 -18.53 -1.92 -7.63
CA TRP A 369 -18.10 -2.01 -9.03
C TRP A 369 -17.35 -3.31 -9.31
N LEU A 370 -16.43 -3.72 -8.45
CA LEU A 370 -15.66 -4.96 -8.66
C LEU A 370 -16.54 -6.21 -8.64
N LEU A 371 -17.60 -6.20 -7.84
CA LEU A 371 -18.55 -7.33 -7.69
C LEU A 371 -19.64 -7.34 -8.76
N GLU A 372 -19.91 -6.22 -9.41
CA GLU A 372 -20.96 -6.11 -10.42
C GLU A 372 -20.67 -7.05 -11.61
N GLY A 373 -21.72 -7.78 -12.06
CA GLY A 373 -21.60 -8.75 -13.13
C GLY A 373 -20.93 -10.08 -12.74
N GLN A 374 -20.52 -10.25 -11.49
CA GLN A 374 -20.03 -11.53 -10.98
C GLN A 374 -21.21 -12.44 -10.61
N ASP A 375 -21.11 -13.73 -10.92
CA ASP A 375 -22.07 -14.72 -10.43
C ASP A 375 -21.76 -15.05 -8.96
N LEU A 376 -22.26 -14.22 -8.06
CA LEU A 376 -22.00 -14.33 -6.61
C LEU A 376 -22.43 -15.65 -6.01
N ASN A 377 -23.37 -16.37 -6.65
CA ASN A 377 -23.84 -17.71 -6.21
C ASN A 377 -22.80 -18.80 -6.50
N LYS A 378 -21.99 -18.63 -7.54
CA LYS A 378 -20.90 -19.55 -7.89
C LYS A 378 -19.62 -19.25 -7.12
N LEU A 379 -19.47 -18.03 -6.61
CA LEU A 379 -18.32 -17.61 -5.82
C LEU A 379 -18.56 -17.97 -4.35
N ARG A 380 -17.58 -18.59 -3.71
CA ARG A 380 -17.58 -18.80 -2.26
C ARG A 380 -17.23 -17.49 -1.56
N LEU A 381 -18.15 -16.51 -1.61
CA LEU A 381 -18.00 -15.26 -0.93
C LEU A 381 -18.43 -15.36 0.53
N PRO A 382 -17.82 -14.57 1.43
CA PRO A 382 -18.31 -14.45 2.79
C PRO A 382 -19.78 -13.96 2.83
N GLU A 383 -20.58 -14.47 3.76
CA GLU A 383 -22.01 -14.09 3.89
C GLU A 383 -22.23 -12.58 4.06
N TRP A 384 -21.27 -11.87 4.64
CA TRP A 384 -21.35 -10.41 4.85
C TRP A 384 -21.16 -9.60 3.55
N ILE A 385 -20.71 -10.22 2.43
CA ILE A 385 -20.65 -9.62 1.08
C ILE A 385 -21.81 -10.13 0.21
N ALA A 386 -22.24 -11.37 0.42
CA ALA A 386 -23.33 -11.95 -0.36
C ALA A 386 -24.61 -11.14 -0.17
N PRO A 387 -25.36 -10.80 -1.24
CA PRO A 387 -26.65 -10.16 -1.07
C PRO A 387 -27.53 -11.02 -0.17
N LYS A 388 -28.18 -10.40 0.83
CA LYS A 388 -29.19 -11.10 1.62
C LYS A 388 -30.23 -11.63 0.64
N LYS A 389 -30.37 -12.96 0.58
CA LYS A 389 -31.48 -13.55 -0.15
C LYS A 389 -32.75 -13.03 0.50
N ASP A 390 -33.49 -12.20 -0.21
CA ASP A 390 -34.85 -11.87 0.20
C ASP A 390 -35.61 -13.16 0.42
N LYS A 391 -36.10 -13.34 1.66
CA LYS A 391 -36.88 -14.51 2.06
C LYS A 391 -38.31 -14.37 1.55
#